data_5d0baae779cb22f58be9ab8ec4897720
#
_entry.id   5d0baae779cb22f58be9ab8ec4897720
#
_cell.length_a   1.000
_cell.length_b   1.000
_cell.length_c   1.000
_cell.angle_alpha   90.00
_cell.angle_beta   90.00
_cell.angle_gamma   90.00
#
_symmetry.space_group_name_H-M   'P 1'
#
loop_
_entity.id
_entity.type
_entity.pdbx_description
1 polymer ?
#
loop_
_entity_poly.entity_id
_entity_poly.type
_entity_poly.pdbx_seq_one_letter_code
_entity_poly.pdbx_strand_id
1 'polypeptide(L)'
;QQVEQAESPGPGLLLRHYRGLLQQPGMLGWISVLLTFKLGDALGSAMVKPMLVDQGWSNSALGQLTLITSLAGIGGALLGGLLYARLGAYRSLLLFGLLQAAGIASMALLVGAGGDTLLVYAISLFEQIADGMSTVALFAVMMSYCRAEHEGADFTLQACVQLLLAGLVGASSGLLAQWLGYSTLFLLAGLIGLTMLAVVQRHFRRCQ
;
A
#
# COMPACT_ATOMS: atom_id res chain seq x y z
N GLN A 1 21.96 33.50 -12.30
CA GLN A 1 21.64 32.08 -12.10
C GLN A 1 20.85 31.63 -13.32
N GLN A 2 21.54 30.99 -14.27
CA GLN A 2 20.90 30.36 -15.41
C GLN A 2 20.18 29.11 -14.88
N VAL A 3 18.87 29.12 -14.90
CA VAL A 3 18.04 27.90 -14.79
C VAL A 3 18.30 27.16 -16.10
N GLU A 4 19.16 26.16 -16.04
CA GLU A 4 19.39 25.21 -17.13
C GLU A 4 18.02 24.57 -17.43
N GLN A 5 17.45 24.95 -18.57
CA GLN A 5 16.24 24.34 -19.10
C GLN A 5 16.59 22.89 -19.41
N ALA A 6 16.25 21.98 -18.49
CA ALA A 6 16.33 20.55 -18.74
C ALA A 6 15.37 20.24 -19.91
N GLU A 7 15.93 20.07 -21.10
CA GLU A 7 15.20 19.56 -22.25
C GLU A 7 14.46 18.28 -21.83
N SER A 8 13.15 18.27 -22.03
CA SER A 8 12.34 17.10 -21.76
C SER A 8 12.88 15.93 -22.59
N PRO A 9 13.31 14.83 -21.96
CA PRO A 9 13.90 13.72 -22.69
C PRO A 9 12.88 13.16 -23.69
N GLY A 10 13.27 13.05 -24.97
CA GLY A 10 12.43 12.49 -26.01
C GLY A 10 11.97 11.05 -25.67
N PRO A 11 10.82 10.58 -26.20
CA PRO A 11 10.21 9.30 -25.81
C PRO A 11 11.15 8.09 -25.99
N GLY A 12 12.07 8.14 -26.92
CA GLY A 12 13.08 7.09 -27.11
C GLY A 12 14.13 7.02 -26.00
N LEU A 13 14.45 8.16 -25.40
CA LEU A 13 15.40 8.24 -24.27
C LEU A 13 14.73 7.69 -22.99
N LEU A 14 13.45 7.99 -22.78
CA LEU A 14 12.66 7.45 -21.66
C LEU A 14 12.56 5.93 -21.74
N LEU A 15 12.24 5.36 -22.90
CA LEU A 15 12.15 3.90 -23.10
C LEU A 15 13.50 3.20 -22.82
N ARG A 16 14.60 3.81 -23.25
CA ARG A 16 15.96 3.29 -23.03
C ARG A 16 16.32 3.35 -21.55
N HIS A 17 15.89 4.39 -20.87
CA HIS A 17 16.08 4.60 -19.43
C HIS A 17 15.35 3.52 -18.61
N TYR A 18 14.07 3.27 -18.89
CA TYR A 18 13.26 2.25 -18.21
C TYR A 18 13.74 0.83 -18.49
N ARG A 19 14.22 0.55 -19.70
CA ARG A 19 14.83 -0.73 -20.02
C ARG A 19 16.09 -0.98 -19.19
N GLY A 20 16.91 0.06 -18.93
CA GLY A 20 18.08 -0.03 -18.08
C GLY A 20 17.73 -0.32 -16.60
N LEU A 21 16.61 0.23 -16.09
CA LEU A 21 16.12 -0.09 -14.75
C LEU A 21 15.70 -1.56 -14.65
N LEU A 22 14.94 -2.06 -15.62
CA LEU A 22 14.44 -3.44 -15.65
C LEU A 22 15.56 -4.50 -15.78
N GLN A 23 16.73 -4.12 -16.31
CA GLN A 23 17.88 -5.00 -16.47
C GLN A 23 18.75 -5.14 -15.22
N GLN A 24 18.46 -4.39 -14.14
CA GLN A 24 19.18 -4.54 -12.88
C GLN A 24 18.96 -5.93 -12.27
N PRO A 25 20.00 -6.54 -11.69
CA PRO A 25 19.88 -7.82 -11.01
C PRO A 25 18.89 -7.72 -9.84
N GLY A 26 17.94 -8.64 -9.80
CA GLY A 26 16.88 -8.69 -8.79
C GLY A 26 15.66 -7.77 -9.04
N MET A 27 15.72 -6.84 -10.02
CA MET A 27 14.63 -5.90 -10.29
C MET A 27 13.31 -6.57 -10.65
N LEU A 28 13.32 -7.64 -11.45
CA LEU A 28 12.08 -8.37 -11.79
C LEU A 28 11.43 -8.99 -10.55
N GLY A 29 12.22 -9.52 -9.63
CA GLY A 29 11.72 -10.02 -8.36
C GLY A 29 11.17 -8.90 -7.48
N TRP A 30 11.85 -7.75 -7.43
CA TRP A 30 11.39 -6.56 -6.73
C TRP A 30 10.08 -6.02 -7.31
N ILE A 31 9.96 -5.91 -8.63
CA ILE A 31 8.71 -5.48 -9.28
C ILE A 31 7.56 -6.42 -8.91
N SER A 32 7.78 -7.71 -8.82
CA SER A 32 6.75 -8.64 -8.35
C SER A 32 6.27 -8.30 -6.93
N VAL A 33 7.19 -7.95 -6.01
CA VAL A 33 6.84 -7.47 -4.66
C VAL A 33 6.09 -6.15 -4.75
N LEU A 34 6.61 -5.18 -5.50
CA LEU A 34 6.02 -3.85 -5.65
C LEU A 34 4.57 -3.89 -6.14
N LEU A 35 4.30 -4.71 -7.16
CA LEU A 35 2.97 -4.85 -7.76
C LEU A 35 1.98 -5.57 -6.85
N THR A 36 2.46 -6.48 -6.01
CA THR A 36 1.57 -7.35 -5.25
C THR A 36 1.37 -6.90 -3.81
N PHE A 37 2.36 -6.21 -3.21
CA PHE A 37 2.39 -5.90 -1.78
C PHE A 37 1.18 -5.11 -1.28
N LYS A 38 0.67 -4.17 -2.08
CA LYS A 38 -0.48 -3.32 -1.74
C LYS A 38 -1.81 -3.78 -2.35
N LEU A 39 -1.89 -4.95 -3.00
CA LEU A 39 -3.12 -5.39 -3.65
C LEU A 39 -4.27 -5.65 -2.67
N GLY A 40 -3.98 -6.33 -1.56
CA GLY A 40 -4.98 -6.59 -0.53
C GLY A 40 -5.51 -5.29 0.07
N ASP A 41 -4.62 -4.36 0.37
CA ASP A 41 -4.97 -3.04 0.87
C ASP A 41 -5.85 -2.26 -0.12
N ALA A 42 -5.42 -2.13 -1.37
CA ALA A 42 -6.16 -1.44 -2.41
C ALA A 42 -7.57 -2.01 -2.63
N LEU A 43 -7.72 -3.33 -2.50
CA LEU A 43 -9.01 -4.00 -2.62
C LEU A 43 -9.93 -3.69 -1.43
N GLY A 44 -9.41 -3.77 -0.20
CA GLY A 44 -10.21 -3.60 1.01
C GLY A 44 -10.49 -2.15 1.36
N SER A 45 -9.46 -1.30 1.42
CA SER A 45 -9.58 0.08 1.89
C SER A 45 -10.55 0.93 1.07
N ALA A 46 -10.68 0.66 -0.24
CA ALA A 46 -11.63 1.34 -1.12
C ALA A 46 -13.10 1.15 -0.71
N MET A 47 -13.43 0.05 -0.03
CA MET A 47 -14.82 -0.28 0.33
C MET A 47 -15.19 0.05 1.78
N VAL A 48 -14.27 0.52 2.59
CA VAL A 48 -14.54 0.88 4.00
C VAL A 48 -15.55 2.02 4.10
N LYS A 49 -15.35 3.11 3.37
CA LYS A 49 -16.27 4.26 3.40
C LYS A 49 -17.64 3.96 2.81
N PRO A 50 -17.76 3.33 1.61
CA PRO A 50 -19.06 2.88 1.10
C PRO A 50 -19.82 2.00 2.10
N MET A 51 -19.16 1.03 2.71
CA MET A 51 -19.77 0.16 3.72
C MET A 51 -20.33 0.98 4.90
N LEU A 52 -19.58 1.94 5.43
CA LEU A 52 -20.05 2.78 6.55
C LEU A 52 -21.23 3.68 6.13
N VAL A 53 -21.25 4.19 4.89
CA VAL A 53 -22.40 4.92 4.35
C VAL A 53 -23.63 4.03 4.30
N ASP A 54 -23.51 2.80 3.82
CA ASP A 54 -24.60 1.83 3.78
C ASP A 54 -25.13 1.47 5.18
N GLN A 55 -24.28 1.59 6.20
CA GLN A 55 -24.65 1.41 7.62
C GLN A 55 -25.22 2.69 8.27
N GLY A 56 -25.43 3.77 7.50
CA GLY A 56 -26.10 4.98 7.95
C GLY A 56 -25.15 6.05 8.53
N TRP A 57 -23.83 5.92 8.35
CA TRP A 57 -22.89 6.96 8.79
C TRP A 57 -23.03 8.23 7.96
N SER A 58 -23.11 9.38 8.67
CA SER A 58 -23.19 10.68 8.01
C SER A 58 -21.83 11.08 7.40
N ASN A 59 -21.86 11.91 6.36
CA ASN A 59 -20.64 12.46 5.74
C ASN A 59 -19.75 13.21 6.74
N SER A 60 -20.35 13.87 7.74
CA SER A 60 -19.62 14.55 8.81
C SER A 60 -18.87 13.56 9.70
N ALA A 61 -19.52 12.45 10.10
CA ALA A 61 -18.89 11.40 10.90
C ALA A 61 -17.74 10.71 10.12
N LEU A 62 -17.93 10.46 8.82
CA LEU A 62 -16.87 9.92 7.95
C LEU A 62 -15.71 10.90 7.80
N GLY A 63 -15.97 12.21 7.72
CA GLY A 63 -14.95 13.24 7.70
C GLY A 63 -14.10 13.25 8.98
N GLN A 64 -14.74 13.17 10.15
CA GLN A 64 -14.06 13.08 11.45
C GLN A 64 -13.24 11.79 11.56
N LEU A 65 -13.81 10.65 11.21
CA LEU A 65 -13.11 9.37 11.18
C LEU A 65 -11.86 9.48 10.28
N THR A 66 -12.01 10.00 9.06
CA THR A 66 -10.90 10.15 8.11
C THR A 66 -9.80 11.06 8.67
N LEU A 67 -10.14 12.18 9.29
CA LEU A 67 -9.16 13.09 9.89
C LEU A 67 -8.35 12.38 10.98
N ILE A 68 -9.02 11.72 11.92
CA ILE A 68 -8.39 11.06 13.07
C ILE A 68 -7.52 9.89 12.59
N THR A 69 -8.02 9.07 11.67
CA THR A 69 -7.28 7.92 11.13
C THR A 69 -6.09 8.36 10.28
N SER A 70 -6.21 9.46 9.51
CA SER A 70 -5.07 10.01 8.74
C SER A 70 -3.95 10.51 9.66
N LEU A 71 -4.27 11.16 10.78
CA LEU A 71 -3.29 11.56 11.79
C LEU A 71 -2.60 10.34 12.42
N ALA A 72 -3.36 9.27 12.68
CA ALA A 72 -2.81 8.01 13.18
C ALA A 72 -1.90 7.34 12.12
N GLY A 73 -2.26 7.40 10.84
CA GLY A 73 -1.45 6.92 9.73
C GLY A 73 -0.10 7.64 9.63
N ILE A 74 -0.08 8.97 9.84
CA ILE A 74 1.18 9.75 9.93
C ILE A 74 2.02 9.26 11.11
N GLY A 75 1.41 9.05 12.27
CA GLY A 75 2.08 8.44 13.43
C GLY A 75 2.63 7.05 13.11
N GLY A 76 1.85 6.22 12.42
CA GLY A 76 2.27 4.92 11.92
C GLY A 76 3.46 5.01 10.97
N ALA A 77 3.46 5.96 10.05
CA ALA A 77 4.58 6.20 9.13
C ALA A 77 5.87 6.57 9.87
N LEU A 78 5.80 7.45 10.87
CA LEU A 78 6.95 7.82 11.69
C LEU A 78 7.49 6.62 12.49
N LEU A 79 6.61 5.87 13.15
CA LEU A 79 6.97 4.63 13.87
C LEU A 79 7.55 3.59 12.91
N GLY A 80 6.94 3.43 11.73
CA GLY A 80 7.42 2.53 10.68
C GLY A 80 8.82 2.87 10.23
N GLY A 81 9.13 4.15 10.00
CA GLY A 81 10.47 4.61 9.64
C GLY A 81 11.53 4.31 10.72
N LEU A 82 11.20 4.57 11.99
CA LEU A 82 12.08 4.26 13.13
C LEU A 82 12.34 2.76 13.26
N LEU A 83 11.30 1.95 13.13
CA LEU A 83 11.42 0.49 13.19
C LEU A 83 12.14 -0.09 11.97
N TYR A 84 11.91 0.49 10.78
CA TYR A 84 12.62 0.10 9.56
C TYR A 84 14.13 0.26 9.71
N ALA A 85 14.58 1.37 10.30
CA ALA A 85 16.00 1.62 10.56
C ALA A 85 16.66 0.55 11.46
N ARG A 86 15.86 -0.09 12.35
CA ARG A 86 16.36 -1.15 13.25
C ARG A 86 16.20 -2.56 12.68
N LEU A 87 15.10 -2.83 12.00
CA LEU A 87 14.72 -4.17 11.54
C LEU A 87 15.28 -4.49 10.15
N GLY A 88 15.56 -3.46 9.33
CA GLY A 88 15.95 -3.61 7.93
C GLY A 88 14.78 -3.96 7.01
N ALA A 89 15.03 -3.95 5.69
CA ALA A 89 14.01 -4.07 4.66
C ALA A 89 13.15 -5.34 4.77
N TYR A 90 13.78 -6.50 4.85
CA TYR A 90 13.07 -7.79 4.86
C TYR A 90 12.09 -7.95 6.02
N ARG A 91 12.59 -7.72 7.24
CA ARG A 91 11.76 -7.90 8.46
C ARG A 91 10.65 -6.86 8.54
N SER A 92 10.92 -5.63 8.13
CA SER A 92 9.93 -4.56 8.10
C SER A 92 8.80 -4.85 7.12
N LEU A 93 9.11 -5.25 5.87
CA LEU A 93 8.08 -5.61 4.90
C LEU A 93 7.22 -6.80 5.37
N LEU A 94 7.83 -7.82 6.00
CA LEU A 94 7.05 -8.94 6.52
C LEU A 94 6.17 -8.54 7.69
N LEU A 95 6.73 -7.86 8.71
CA LEU A 95 5.99 -7.50 9.92
C LEU A 95 4.87 -6.50 9.60
N PHE A 96 5.18 -5.43 8.86
CA PHE A 96 4.20 -4.39 8.56
C PHE A 96 3.16 -4.87 7.56
N GLY A 97 3.56 -5.69 6.58
CA GLY A 97 2.62 -6.34 5.68
C GLY A 97 1.67 -7.31 6.39
N LEU A 98 2.14 -8.02 7.43
CA LEU A 98 1.29 -8.87 8.28
C LEU A 98 0.28 -8.02 9.08
N LEU A 99 0.74 -6.93 9.70
CA LEU A 99 -0.12 -6.01 10.44
C LEU A 99 -1.19 -5.40 9.53
N GLN A 100 -0.80 -5.00 8.31
CA GLN A 100 -1.72 -4.44 7.33
C GLN A 100 -2.75 -5.48 6.86
N ALA A 101 -2.32 -6.71 6.55
CA ALA A 101 -3.24 -7.78 6.17
C ALA A 101 -4.24 -8.10 7.30
N ALA A 102 -3.79 -8.10 8.55
CA ALA A 102 -4.65 -8.27 9.71
C ALA A 102 -5.60 -7.06 9.89
N GLY A 103 -5.13 -5.83 9.65
CA GLY A 103 -5.94 -4.62 9.69
C GLY A 103 -7.09 -4.68 8.69
N ILE A 104 -6.80 -4.98 7.42
CA ILE A 104 -7.82 -5.12 6.39
C ILE A 104 -8.79 -6.28 6.70
N ALA A 105 -8.30 -7.43 7.13
CA ALA A 105 -9.16 -8.56 7.51
C ALA A 105 -10.09 -8.21 8.68
N SER A 106 -9.62 -7.41 9.65
CA SER A 106 -10.42 -6.99 10.80
C SER A 106 -11.57 -6.06 10.43
N MET A 107 -11.53 -5.39 9.26
CA MET A 107 -12.66 -4.61 8.73
C MET A 107 -13.91 -5.48 8.51
N ALA A 108 -13.75 -6.79 8.30
CA ALA A 108 -14.88 -7.71 8.22
C ALA A 108 -15.74 -7.73 9.50
N LEU A 109 -15.17 -7.44 10.66
CA LEU A 109 -15.89 -7.35 11.93
C LEU A 109 -16.83 -6.15 12.00
N LEU A 110 -16.58 -5.12 11.17
CA LEU A 110 -17.42 -3.91 11.10
C LEU A 110 -18.71 -4.16 10.32
N VAL A 111 -18.77 -5.23 9.54
CA VAL A 111 -19.96 -5.59 8.77
C VAL A 111 -21.03 -6.08 9.75
N GLY A 112 -22.07 -5.26 9.95
CA GLY A 112 -23.13 -5.53 10.94
C GLY A 112 -22.91 -4.91 12.33
N ALA A 113 -21.70 -4.39 12.61
CA ALA A 113 -21.38 -3.69 13.86
C ALA A 113 -21.40 -2.15 13.72
N GLY A 114 -22.02 -1.63 12.68
CA GLY A 114 -22.01 -0.19 12.34
C GLY A 114 -22.61 0.75 13.36
N GLY A 115 -23.32 0.23 14.37
CA GLY A 115 -23.78 0.99 15.53
C GLY A 115 -22.73 1.18 16.63
N ASP A 116 -21.64 0.39 16.62
CA ASP A 116 -20.55 0.49 17.60
C ASP A 116 -19.45 1.43 17.09
N THR A 117 -19.62 2.70 17.36
CA THR A 117 -18.67 3.75 16.98
C THR A 117 -17.26 3.48 17.52
N LEU A 118 -17.12 2.94 18.75
CA LEU A 118 -15.83 2.67 19.35
C LEU A 118 -15.07 1.59 18.56
N LEU A 119 -15.77 0.53 18.18
CA LEU A 119 -15.19 -0.57 17.39
C LEU A 119 -14.73 -0.08 16.00
N VAL A 120 -15.55 0.76 15.33
CA VAL A 120 -15.21 1.36 14.04
C VAL A 120 -13.93 2.18 14.15
N TYR A 121 -13.83 3.06 15.15
CA TYR A 121 -12.61 3.87 15.37
C TYR A 121 -11.40 2.99 15.70
N ALA A 122 -11.54 2.01 16.60
CA ALA A 122 -10.43 1.14 16.99
C ALA A 122 -9.82 0.36 15.82
N ILE A 123 -10.68 -0.28 15.02
CA ILE A 123 -10.25 -1.06 13.85
C ILE A 123 -9.67 -0.15 12.76
N SER A 124 -10.31 0.99 12.47
CA SER A 124 -9.83 1.93 11.48
C SER A 124 -8.50 2.59 11.86
N LEU A 125 -8.29 2.89 13.14
CA LEU A 125 -7.01 3.39 13.64
C LEU A 125 -5.90 2.35 13.50
N PHE A 126 -6.18 1.10 13.89
CA PHE A 126 -5.22 0.01 13.76
C PHE A 126 -4.79 -0.20 12.32
N GLU A 127 -5.77 -0.26 11.41
CA GLU A 127 -5.51 -0.42 9.97
C GLU A 127 -4.67 0.74 9.41
N GLN A 128 -5.02 1.99 9.71
CA GLN A 128 -4.30 3.15 9.20
C GLN A 128 -2.87 3.28 9.76
N ILE A 129 -2.65 2.89 11.02
CA ILE A 129 -1.29 2.80 11.58
C ILE A 129 -0.48 1.75 10.83
N ALA A 130 -1.05 0.55 10.61
CA ALA A 130 -0.39 -0.53 9.88
C ALA A 130 -0.12 -0.15 8.42
N ASP A 131 -1.05 0.55 7.77
CA ASP A 131 -0.88 1.08 6.41
C ASP A 131 0.26 2.09 6.35
N GLY A 132 0.32 3.06 7.25
CA GLY A 132 1.41 4.04 7.33
C GLY A 132 2.77 3.37 7.49
N MET A 133 2.90 2.38 8.41
CA MET A 133 4.13 1.62 8.60
C MET A 133 4.55 0.86 7.35
N SER A 134 3.62 0.16 6.69
CA SER A 134 3.90 -0.65 5.51
C SER A 134 4.27 0.20 4.29
N THR A 135 3.64 1.36 4.13
CA THR A 135 3.89 2.31 3.05
C THR A 135 5.29 2.90 3.14
N VAL A 136 5.72 3.31 4.33
CA VAL A 136 7.09 3.83 4.54
C VAL A 136 8.14 2.75 4.28
N ALA A 137 7.91 1.51 4.74
CA ALA A 137 8.83 0.41 4.46
C ALA A 137 8.92 0.11 2.95
N LEU A 138 7.79 0.11 2.24
CA LEU A 138 7.75 -0.08 0.79
C LEU A 138 8.56 1.01 0.07
N PHE A 139 8.33 2.29 0.40
CA PHE A 139 9.00 3.41 -0.22
C PHE A 139 10.51 3.43 0.08
N ALA A 140 10.92 3.08 1.31
CA ALA A 140 12.33 2.96 1.66
C ALA A 140 13.03 1.88 0.82
N VAL A 141 12.38 0.75 0.58
CA VAL A 141 12.93 -0.30 -0.30
C VAL A 141 12.89 0.14 -1.77
N MET A 142 11.83 0.83 -2.24
CA MET A 142 11.80 1.42 -3.59
C MET A 142 13.01 2.31 -3.84
N MET A 143 13.36 3.18 -2.89
CA MET A 143 14.54 4.04 -3.00
C MET A 143 15.85 3.23 -3.09
N SER A 144 15.96 2.10 -2.40
CA SER A 144 17.15 1.26 -2.46
C SER A 144 17.37 0.56 -3.81
N TYR A 145 16.32 0.48 -4.64
CA TYR A 145 16.38 -0.05 -6.01
C TYR A 145 16.54 1.05 -7.07
N CYS A 146 16.61 2.32 -6.67
CA CYS A 146 16.88 3.43 -7.59
C CYS A 146 18.38 3.51 -7.92
N ARG A 147 18.70 3.89 -9.15
CA ARG A 147 20.09 4.15 -9.58
C ARG A 147 20.54 5.53 -9.13
N ALA A 148 21.77 5.64 -8.63
CA ALA A 148 22.32 6.89 -8.09
C ALA A 148 22.25 8.09 -9.05
N GLU A 149 22.34 7.85 -10.36
CA GLU A 149 22.28 8.91 -11.37
C GLU A 149 20.85 9.32 -11.76
N HIS A 150 19.83 8.49 -11.40
CA HIS A 150 18.46 8.64 -11.87
C HIS A 150 17.41 8.39 -10.78
N GLU A 151 17.75 8.65 -9.53
CA GLU A 151 16.94 8.32 -8.36
C GLU A 151 15.49 8.81 -8.46
N GLY A 152 15.29 10.08 -8.84
CA GLY A 152 13.96 10.67 -8.94
C GLY A 152 13.09 10.02 -10.02
N ALA A 153 13.65 9.72 -11.20
CA ALA A 153 12.93 9.10 -12.30
C ALA A 153 12.59 7.64 -11.99
N ASP A 154 13.55 6.89 -11.42
CA ASP A 154 13.37 5.49 -11.06
C ASP A 154 12.33 5.32 -9.95
N PHE A 155 12.36 6.19 -8.92
CA PHE A 155 11.37 6.19 -7.86
C PHE A 155 9.98 6.55 -8.38
N THR A 156 9.88 7.61 -9.19
CA THR A 156 8.60 8.05 -9.76
C THR A 156 7.97 6.96 -10.62
N LEU A 157 8.77 6.25 -11.45
CA LEU A 157 8.25 5.13 -12.23
C LEU A 157 7.66 4.02 -11.35
N GLN A 158 8.41 3.59 -10.34
CA GLN A 158 7.96 2.57 -9.40
C GLN A 158 6.66 2.99 -8.70
N ALA A 159 6.60 4.24 -8.21
CA ALA A 159 5.42 4.80 -7.56
C ALA A 159 4.22 4.88 -8.51
N CYS A 160 4.40 5.37 -9.74
CA CYS A 160 3.32 5.43 -10.73
C CYS A 160 2.76 4.05 -11.07
N VAL A 161 3.62 3.07 -11.30
CA VAL A 161 3.19 1.69 -11.60
C VAL A 161 2.40 1.10 -10.44
N GLN A 162 2.88 1.28 -9.21
CA GLN A 162 2.20 0.81 -8.00
C GLN A 162 0.84 1.49 -7.82
N LEU A 163 0.76 2.83 -7.96
CA LEU A 163 -0.48 3.60 -7.82
C LEU A 163 -1.51 3.26 -8.91
N LEU A 164 -1.07 3.07 -10.16
CA LEU A 164 -1.96 2.67 -11.25
C LEU A 164 -2.59 1.31 -10.97
N LEU A 165 -1.78 0.32 -10.54
CA LEU A 165 -2.31 -0.99 -10.22
C LEU A 165 -3.25 -0.94 -9.01
N ALA A 166 -2.87 -0.23 -7.94
CA ALA A 166 -3.72 -0.05 -6.77
C ALA A 166 -5.05 0.64 -7.14
N GLY A 167 -5.01 1.65 -8.02
CA GLY A 167 -6.20 2.33 -8.52
C GLY A 167 -7.11 1.41 -9.33
N LEU A 168 -6.57 0.57 -10.21
CA LEU A 168 -7.35 -0.40 -10.98
C LEU A 168 -8.00 -1.45 -10.09
N VAL A 169 -7.26 -1.97 -9.10
CA VAL A 169 -7.78 -2.95 -8.13
C VAL A 169 -8.85 -2.30 -7.24
N GLY A 170 -8.60 -1.09 -6.72
CA GLY A 170 -9.58 -0.35 -5.94
C GLY A 170 -10.85 -0.04 -6.73
N ALA A 171 -10.75 0.32 -8.02
CA ALA A 171 -11.92 0.52 -8.87
C ALA A 171 -12.74 -0.75 -9.09
N SER A 172 -12.09 -1.92 -9.14
CA SER A 172 -12.77 -3.22 -9.28
C SER A 172 -13.44 -3.70 -7.99
N SER A 173 -13.04 -3.16 -6.83
CA SER A 173 -13.52 -3.61 -5.52
C SER A 173 -15.02 -3.42 -5.33
N GLY A 174 -15.62 -2.38 -5.93
CA GLY A 174 -17.05 -2.14 -5.90
C GLY A 174 -17.87 -3.26 -6.54
N LEU A 175 -17.42 -3.75 -7.71
CA LEU A 175 -18.07 -4.90 -8.38
C LEU A 175 -17.94 -6.16 -7.53
N LEU A 176 -16.76 -6.40 -6.95
CA LEU A 176 -16.53 -7.54 -6.08
C LEU A 176 -17.37 -7.47 -4.80
N ALA A 177 -17.51 -6.27 -4.20
CA ALA A 177 -18.35 -6.06 -3.03
C ALA A 177 -19.84 -6.35 -3.31
N GLN A 178 -20.33 -6.00 -4.50
CA GLN A 178 -21.70 -6.30 -4.91
C GLN A 178 -21.98 -7.82 -5.02
N TRP A 179 -20.99 -8.59 -5.46
CA TRP A 179 -21.15 -10.04 -5.67
C TRP A 179 -20.86 -10.87 -4.42
N LEU A 180 -19.84 -10.49 -3.67
CA LEU A 180 -19.35 -11.27 -2.52
C LEU A 180 -19.85 -10.74 -1.17
N GLY A 181 -20.32 -9.50 -1.13
CA GLY A 181 -20.58 -8.77 0.11
C GLY A 181 -19.30 -8.24 0.78
N TYR A 182 -19.46 -7.25 1.65
CA TYR A 182 -18.34 -6.56 2.30
C TYR A 182 -17.48 -7.49 3.17
N SER A 183 -18.11 -8.37 3.97
CA SER A 183 -17.36 -9.25 4.88
C SER A 183 -16.42 -10.18 4.12
N THR A 184 -16.93 -10.85 3.08
CA THR A 184 -16.13 -11.74 2.25
C THR A 184 -15.02 -10.99 1.52
N LEU A 185 -15.31 -9.77 1.04
CA LEU A 185 -14.33 -8.92 0.38
C LEU A 185 -13.15 -8.59 1.29
N PHE A 186 -13.40 -8.16 2.54
CA PHE A 186 -12.33 -7.83 3.50
C PHE A 186 -11.49 -9.05 3.88
N LEU A 187 -12.13 -10.21 4.08
CA LEU A 187 -11.41 -11.45 4.36
C LEU A 187 -10.56 -11.89 3.15
N LEU A 188 -11.09 -11.77 1.94
CA LEU A 188 -10.36 -12.05 0.72
C LEU A 188 -9.16 -11.10 0.55
N ALA A 189 -9.38 -9.81 0.79
CA ALA A 189 -8.33 -8.78 0.74
C ALA A 189 -7.21 -9.06 1.75
N GLY A 190 -7.56 -9.43 2.99
CA GLY A 190 -6.60 -9.86 4.01
C GLY A 190 -5.84 -11.11 3.61
N LEU A 191 -6.53 -12.12 3.04
CA LEU A 191 -5.90 -13.35 2.54
C LEU A 191 -4.93 -13.07 1.39
N ILE A 192 -5.31 -12.21 0.44
CA ILE A 192 -4.41 -11.73 -0.61
C ILE A 192 -3.18 -11.08 0.02
N GLY A 193 -3.34 -10.16 1.00
CA GLY A 193 -2.24 -9.55 1.72
C GLY A 193 -1.31 -10.58 2.37
N LEU A 194 -1.84 -11.62 3.00
CA LEU A 194 -1.04 -12.70 3.59
C LEU A 194 -0.28 -13.51 2.52
N THR A 195 -0.93 -13.86 1.41
CA THR A 195 -0.26 -14.62 0.33
C THR A 195 0.87 -13.82 -0.32
N MET A 196 0.75 -12.49 -0.39
CA MET A 196 1.80 -11.62 -0.93
C MET A 196 3.05 -11.59 -0.05
N LEU A 197 2.94 -11.88 1.25
CA LEU A 197 4.13 -12.03 2.11
C LEU A 197 5.02 -13.19 1.67
N ALA A 198 4.45 -14.24 1.08
CA ALA A 198 5.24 -15.33 0.50
C ALA A 198 6.07 -14.84 -0.71
N VAL A 199 5.57 -13.88 -1.49
CA VAL A 199 6.33 -13.25 -2.59
C VAL A 199 7.51 -12.46 -2.03
N VAL A 200 7.30 -11.68 -0.96
CA VAL A 200 8.37 -10.97 -0.25
C VAL A 200 9.44 -11.93 0.24
N GLN A 201 9.04 -13.00 0.94
CA GLN A 201 9.98 -14.03 1.42
C GLN A 201 10.79 -14.65 0.28
N ARG A 202 10.13 -15.01 -0.82
CA ARG A 202 10.78 -15.64 -1.97
C ARG A 202 11.79 -14.70 -2.64
N HIS A 203 11.47 -13.41 -2.73
CA HIS A 203 12.36 -12.41 -3.30
C HIS A 203 13.64 -12.27 -2.47
N PHE A 204 13.51 -12.02 -1.17
CA PHE A 204 14.67 -11.80 -0.29
C PHE A 204 15.53 -13.05 -0.08
N ARG A 205 14.96 -14.26 -0.10
CA ARG A 205 15.73 -15.52 -0.05
C ARG A 205 16.58 -15.77 -1.30
N ARG A 206 16.26 -15.16 -2.43
CA ARG A 206 17.04 -15.26 -3.67
C ARG A 206 18.14 -14.23 -3.76
N CYS A 207 18.07 -13.17 -2.96
CA CYS A 207 19.06 -12.11 -2.92
C CYS A 207 20.13 -12.32 -1.81
N GLN A 208 19.97 -13.32 -0.95
CA GLN A 208 20.96 -13.79 0.02
C GLN A 208 21.80 -14.91 -0.59
#